data_727f1e0cf585e55136cc51461862f5e9
#
_entry.id   727f1e0cf585e55136cc51461862f5e9
#
_cell.length_a   1.000
_cell.length_b   1.000
_cell.length_c   1.000
_cell.angle_alpha   90.00
_cell.angle_beta   90.00
_cell.angle_gamma   90.00
#
_symmetry.space_group_name_H-M   'P 1'
#
loop_
_entity.id
_entity.type
_entity.pdbx_description
1 polymer ?
#
loop_
_entity_poly.entity_id
_entity_poly.type
_entity_poly.pdbx_seq_one_letter_code
_entity_poly.pdbx_strand_id
1 'polypeptide(L)'
;RSSDLFVADGGTAANYKGAIGVEGDEVKGCDIVAPRLSFGWTVYKPKEIITVAYVKSLASMVGRTNASAFLSFAAGELLFVGASGSRRAKQDDWELTFKFDASPNVSDITIGDITGISKLGFDYLWVAYEADEDDDAKIVKPQPRQVNVERVYRSADFSPLSINA
;
A
#
# COMPACT_ATOMS: atom_id res chain seq x y z
N ARG A 1 -15.94 -9.11 3.63
CA ARG A 1 -14.69 -9.53 3.00
C ARG A 1 -14.80 -10.98 2.61
N SER A 2 -14.40 -11.33 1.38
CA SER A 2 -14.30 -12.72 0.99
C SER A 2 -13.08 -13.32 1.68
N SER A 3 -13.27 -14.43 2.39
CA SER A 3 -12.18 -15.24 2.95
C SER A 3 -11.18 -15.70 1.88
N ASP A 4 -11.59 -15.69 0.61
CA ASP A 4 -10.79 -16.09 -0.54
C ASP A 4 -9.56 -15.21 -0.77
N LEU A 5 -9.55 -13.98 -0.26
CA LEU A 5 -8.38 -13.09 -0.30
C LEU A 5 -7.21 -13.56 0.58
N PHE A 6 -7.49 -14.47 1.51
CA PHE A 6 -6.55 -14.91 2.53
C PHE A 6 -6.25 -16.40 2.48
N VAL A 7 -6.82 -17.09 1.50
CA VAL A 7 -6.58 -18.51 1.26
C VAL A 7 -5.37 -18.66 0.35
N ALA A 8 -4.39 -19.45 0.77
CA ALA A 8 -3.32 -19.88 -0.10
C ALA A 8 -3.88 -20.68 -1.27
N ASP A 9 -3.30 -20.51 -2.44
CA ASP A 9 -3.70 -21.14 -3.69
C ASP A 9 -3.97 -22.65 -3.52
N GLY A 10 -5.25 -23.04 -3.55
CA GLY A 10 -5.71 -24.41 -3.39
C GLY A 10 -5.48 -25.05 -2.02
N GLY A 11 -5.02 -24.29 -1.05
CA GLY A 11 -4.70 -24.77 0.29
C GLY A 11 -5.79 -24.52 1.31
N THR A 12 -5.60 -25.10 2.48
CA THR A 12 -6.36 -24.74 3.67
C THR A 12 -6.12 -23.28 4.02
N ALA A 13 -7.17 -22.54 4.29
CA ALA A 13 -7.16 -21.13 4.65
C ALA A 13 -6.28 -20.77 5.86
N ALA A 14 -5.75 -21.75 6.54
CA ALA A 14 -5.04 -21.61 7.81
C ALA A 14 -3.67 -20.91 7.70
N ASN A 15 -3.12 -20.67 6.53
CA ASN A 15 -1.71 -20.24 6.44
C ASN A 15 -1.36 -19.50 5.15
N TYR A 16 -2.09 -18.46 4.83
CA TYR A 16 -1.63 -17.57 3.77
C TYR A 16 -0.27 -16.98 4.17
N LYS A 17 0.82 -17.53 3.58
CA LYS A 17 2.22 -17.19 3.88
C LYS A 17 2.60 -17.22 5.39
N GLY A 18 1.92 -18.04 6.17
CA GLY A 18 2.08 -18.04 7.61
C GLY A 18 1.46 -16.83 8.31
N ALA A 19 0.68 -16.04 7.58
CA ALA A 19 0.38 -14.69 7.98
C ALA A 19 -0.99 -14.54 8.64
N ILE A 20 -2.01 -15.20 8.15
CA ILE A 20 -3.38 -14.98 8.61
C ILE A 20 -3.95 -16.27 9.14
N GLY A 21 -4.31 -16.26 10.43
CA GLY A 21 -4.97 -17.37 11.05
C GLY A 21 -6.45 -17.45 10.61
N VAL A 22 -6.86 -18.64 10.22
CA VAL A 22 -8.27 -18.97 10.02
C VAL A 22 -8.63 -20.08 10.98
N GLU A 23 -9.70 -19.92 11.71
CA GLU A 23 -10.25 -20.96 12.57
C GLU A 23 -11.68 -21.28 12.14
N GLY A 24 -11.92 -22.53 11.80
CA GLY A 24 -13.12 -22.89 11.07
C GLY A 24 -13.11 -22.25 9.68
N ASP A 25 -14.16 -21.56 9.30
CA ASP A 25 -14.28 -20.80 8.07
C ASP A 25 -14.14 -19.28 8.30
N GLU A 26 -13.66 -18.86 9.47
CA GLU A 26 -13.55 -17.46 9.84
C GLU A 26 -12.09 -16.99 9.94
N VAL A 27 -11.81 -15.82 9.39
CA VAL A 27 -10.51 -15.15 9.53
C VAL A 27 -10.45 -14.50 10.90
N LYS A 28 -9.51 -14.94 11.75
CA LYS A 28 -9.26 -14.33 13.06
C LYS A 28 -8.23 -13.22 12.96
N GLY A 29 -8.63 -12.02 13.36
CA GLY A 29 -7.76 -10.86 13.45
C GLY A 29 -8.39 -9.61 12.84
N CYS A 30 -7.62 -8.56 12.77
CA CYS A 30 -8.06 -7.29 12.20
C CYS A 30 -6.99 -6.62 11.34
N ASP A 31 -7.46 -5.83 10.39
CA ASP A 31 -6.61 -4.96 9.59
C ASP A 31 -6.24 -3.71 10.37
N ILE A 32 -4.99 -3.33 10.30
CA ILE A 32 -4.56 -2.01 10.73
C ILE A 32 -4.47 -1.12 9.48
N VAL A 33 -5.32 -0.11 9.42
CA VAL A 33 -5.39 0.83 8.29
C VAL A 33 -4.18 1.74 8.30
N ALA A 34 -3.49 1.85 7.16
CA ALA A 34 -2.40 2.80 7.00
C ALA A 34 -2.94 4.24 6.90
N PRO A 35 -2.33 5.23 7.56
CA PRO A 35 -2.61 6.64 7.33
C PRO A 35 -2.27 7.00 5.88
N ARG A 36 -3.11 7.80 5.24
CA ARG A 36 -2.97 8.13 3.82
C ARG A 36 -3.29 9.58 3.55
N LEU A 37 -2.41 10.25 2.81
CA LEU A 37 -2.61 11.57 2.25
C LEU A 37 -2.71 11.47 0.73
N SER A 38 -3.78 11.98 0.13
CA SER A 38 -3.90 12.07 -1.32
C SER A 38 -3.57 13.48 -1.79
N PHE A 39 -2.77 13.60 -2.85
CA PHE A 39 -2.42 14.89 -3.45
C PHE A 39 -2.24 14.79 -4.96
N GLY A 40 -2.32 15.94 -5.63
CA GLY A 40 -2.04 16.08 -7.05
C GLY A 40 -0.79 16.92 -7.29
N TRP A 41 -0.01 16.56 -8.31
CA TRP A 41 1.13 17.33 -8.76
C TRP A 41 0.94 17.71 -10.24
N THR A 42 0.79 18.99 -10.52
CA THR A 42 0.54 19.49 -11.88
C THR A 42 1.82 19.97 -12.52
N VAL A 43 2.07 19.53 -13.74
CA VAL A 43 3.21 19.93 -14.56
C VAL A 43 2.75 20.26 -15.99
N TYR A 44 3.51 21.12 -16.68
CA TYR A 44 3.34 21.36 -18.08
C TYR A 44 4.39 20.58 -18.87
N LYS A 45 3.96 19.86 -19.91
CA LYS A 45 4.85 19.05 -20.75
C LYS A 45 4.66 19.40 -22.23
N PRO A 46 5.76 19.51 -22.98
CA PRO A 46 5.70 19.66 -24.43
C PRO A 46 4.86 18.55 -25.07
N LYS A 47 4.09 18.90 -26.09
CA LYS A 47 3.20 17.96 -26.79
C LYS A 47 3.95 16.75 -27.38
N GLU A 48 5.21 16.93 -27.73
CA GLU A 48 6.07 15.91 -28.32
C GLU A 48 6.38 14.77 -27.34
N ILE A 49 6.35 15.05 -26.03
CA ILE A 49 6.58 14.07 -24.97
C ILE A 49 5.33 13.19 -24.75
N ILE A 50 4.14 13.74 -24.95
CA ILE A 50 2.89 13.03 -24.67
C ILE A 50 2.53 12.12 -25.85
N THR A 51 3.31 11.10 -26.02
CA THR A 51 3.09 10.04 -27.01
C THR A 51 2.22 8.91 -26.43
N VAL A 52 1.69 8.05 -27.32
CA VAL A 52 0.98 6.83 -26.89
C VAL A 52 1.87 5.95 -26.02
N ALA A 53 3.18 5.87 -26.33
CA ALA A 53 4.14 5.11 -25.52
C ALA A 53 4.26 5.68 -24.10
N TYR A 54 4.32 7.00 -23.98
CA TYR A 54 4.33 7.69 -22.68
C TYR A 54 3.05 7.38 -21.88
N VAL A 55 1.88 7.51 -22.51
CA VAL A 55 0.60 7.18 -21.85
C VAL A 55 0.54 5.73 -21.39
N LYS A 56 1.06 4.79 -22.20
CA LYS A 56 1.16 3.38 -21.81
C LYS A 56 2.10 3.17 -20.63
N SER A 57 3.21 3.89 -20.56
CA SER A 57 4.13 3.82 -19.42
C SER A 57 3.45 4.33 -18.13
N LEU A 58 2.69 5.44 -18.20
CA LEU A 58 1.89 5.91 -17.06
C LEU A 58 0.89 4.85 -16.60
N ALA A 59 0.16 4.25 -17.53
CA ALA A 59 -0.81 3.21 -17.23
C ALA A 59 -0.18 2.00 -16.52
N SER A 60 1.05 1.61 -16.90
CA SER A 60 1.76 0.50 -16.28
C SER A 60 2.23 0.78 -14.85
N MET A 61 2.33 2.04 -14.46
CA MET A 61 2.74 2.47 -13.12
C MET A 61 1.56 2.65 -12.16
N VAL A 62 0.33 2.71 -12.65
CA VAL A 62 -0.86 2.85 -11.80
C VAL A 62 -0.95 1.68 -10.82
N GLY A 63 -1.19 1.99 -9.55
CA GLY A 63 -1.25 1.00 -8.47
C GLY A 63 0.12 0.45 -8.06
N ARG A 64 1.22 1.16 -8.36
CA ARG A 64 2.57 0.80 -7.91
C ARG A 64 3.12 1.84 -6.96
N THR A 65 3.99 1.38 -6.06
CA THR A 65 4.74 2.24 -5.15
C THR A 65 6.10 2.62 -5.75
N ASN A 66 6.67 3.74 -5.31
CA ASN A 66 7.99 4.16 -5.75
C ASN A 66 9.09 3.19 -5.27
N ALA A 67 9.92 2.72 -6.20
CA ALA A 67 11.03 1.82 -5.89
C ALA A 67 12.24 2.51 -5.26
N SER A 68 12.36 3.81 -5.45
CA SER A 68 13.43 4.68 -4.94
C SER A 68 12.83 5.97 -4.42
N ALA A 69 13.65 6.81 -3.77
CA ALA A 69 13.20 8.12 -3.33
C ALA A 69 12.65 8.94 -4.51
N PHE A 70 11.50 9.57 -4.32
CA PHE A 70 10.81 10.37 -5.33
C PHE A 70 10.04 11.52 -4.65
N LEU A 71 10.14 12.75 -5.14
CA LEU A 71 9.55 13.95 -4.53
C LEU A 71 9.85 14.06 -3.02
N SER A 72 11.07 13.71 -2.61
CA SER A 72 11.52 13.66 -1.22
C SER A 72 10.87 12.58 -0.33
N PHE A 73 9.99 11.76 -0.86
CA PHE A 73 9.46 10.60 -0.17
C PHE A 73 10.42 9.42 -0.32
N ALA A 74 10.57 8.63 0.73
CA ALA A 74 11.39 7.43 0.69
C ALA A 74 10.74 6.33 -0.18
N ALA A 75 11.52 5.30 -0.54
CA ALA A 75 11.00 4.17 -1.28
C ALA A 75 9.83 3.51 -0.55
N GLY A 76 8.73 3.25 -1.26
CA GLY A 76 7.53 2.63 -0.72
C GLY A 76 6.52 3.57 -0.07
N GLU A 77 6.81 4.87 0.02
CA GLU A 77 5.93 5.85 0.66
C GLU A 77 4.91 6.51 -0.29
N LEU A 78 5.13 6.41 -1.60
CA LEU A 78 4.20 6.93 -2.60
C LEU A 78 3.55 5.81 -3.40
N LEU A 79 2.25 5.90 -3.58
CA LEU A 79 1.46 5.09 -4.49
C LEU A 79 1.00 5.97 -5.65
N PHE A 80 1.34 5.59 -6.88
CA PHE A 80 0.83 6.28 -8.06
C PHE A 80 -0.60 5.84 -8.36
N VAL A 81 -1.55 6.76 -8.19
CA VAL A 81 -2.98 6.51 -8.39
C VAL A 81 -3.38 6.70 -9.84
N GLY A 82 -2.72 7.62 -10.55
CA GLY A 82 -3.00 7.89 -11.95
C GLY A 82 -2.61 9.29 -12.37
N ALA A 83 -2.94 9.62 -13.60
CA ALA A 83 -2.72 10.96 -14.16
C ALA A 83 -3.92 11.37 -15.01
N SER A 84 -4.16 12.67 -15.08
CA SER A 84 -5.10 13.29 -15.99
C SER A 84 -4.40 14.44 -16.71
N GLY A 85 -4.83 14.75 -17.92
CA GLY A 85 -4.23 15.83 -18.67
C GLY A 85 -5.14 16.41 -19.73
N SER A 86 -4.91 17.67 -20.04
CA SER A 86 -5.61 18.41 -21.07
C SER A 86 -4.69 19.38 -21.78
N ARG A 87 -5.13 19.84 -22.94
CA ARG A 87 -4.49 20.96 -23.65
C ARG A 87 -5.58 21.83 -24.27
N ARG A 88 -5.35 23.13 -24.34
CA ARG A 88 -6.33 24.09 -24.87
C ARG A 88 -6.44 24.05 -26.37
N ALA A 89 -5.32 23.95 -27.07
CA ALA A 89 -5.28 23.86 -28.51
C ALA A 89 -4.30 22.78 -28.98
N LYS A 90 -4.41 22.39 -30.26
CA LYS A 90 -3.60 21.31 -30.85
C LYS A 90 -2.09 21.60 -30.80
N GLN A 91 -1.71 22.87 -30.74
CA GLN A 91 -0.30 23.31 -30.70
C GLN A 91 0.23 23.55 -29.29
N ASP A 92 -0.67 23.57 -28.28
CA ASP A 92 -0.29 23.90 -26.92
C ASP A 92 0.38 22.71 -26.20
N ASP A 93 1.13 23.03 -25.17
CA ASP A 93 1.64 22.07 -24.23
C ASP A 93 0.50 21.42 -23.44
N TRP A 94 0.79 20.24 -22.91
CA TRP A 94 -0.13 19.52 -22.05
C TRP A 94 0.03 19.98 -20.60
N GLU A 95 -1.09 20.27 -19.97
CA GLU A 95 -1.19 20.35 -18.53
C GLU A 95 -1.53 18.96 -18.00
N LEU A 96 -0.62 18.37 -17.22
CA LEU A 96 -0.79 17.03 -16.64
C LEU A 96 -0.85 17.15 -15.13
N THR A 97 -1.85 16.52 -14.53
CA THR A 97 -1.94 16.35 -13.08
C THR A 97 -1.75 14.88 -12.74
N PHE A 98 -0.66 14.58 -12.04
CA PHE A 98 -0.39 13.28 -11.46
C PHE A 98 -1.04 13.19 -10.09
N LYS A 99 -1.64 12.05 -9.78
CA LYS A 99 -2.29 11.79 -8.50
C LYS A 99 -1.52 10.74 -7.73
N PHE A 100 -1.21 11.05 -6.49
CA PHE A 100 -0.48 10.19 -5.58
C PHE A 100 -1.23 10.06 -4.27
N ASP A 101 -1.09 8.89 -3.66
CA ASP A 101 -1.34 8.70 -2.24
C ASP A 101 0.01 8.54 -1.55
N ALA A 102 0.17 9.18 -0.41
CA ALA A 102 1.37 9.08 0.43
C ALA A 102 1.01 8.43 1.76
N SER A 103 1.86 7.52 2.20
CA SER A 103 1.80 6.88 3.51
C SER A 103 3.22 6.67 4.01
N PRO A 104 3.57 7.13 5.23
CA PRO A 104 4.94 7.01 5.73
C PRO A 104 5.31 5.56 6.01
N ASN A 105 6.58 5.23 5.77
CA ASN A 105 7.17 4.01 6.29
C ASN A 105 7.24 4.11 7.82
N VAL A 106 6.96 3.03 8.51
CA VAL A 106 7.00 2.98 9.97
C VAL A 106 7.88 1.82 10.41
N SER A 107 8.74 2.09 11.37
CA SER A 107 9.60 1.11 12.01
C SER A 107 9.34 1.07 13.51
N ASP A 108 9.74 -0.03 14.12
CA ASP A 108 9.67 -0.22 15.56
C ASP A 108 8.25 -0.08 16.15
N ILE A 109 7.25 -0.57 15.41
CA ILE A 109 5.87 -0.63 15.90
C ILE A 109 5.79 -1.71 16.98
N THR A 110 5.09 -1.40 18.07
CA THR A 110 4.74 -2.35 19.12
C THR A 110 3.24 -2.58 19.13
N ILE A 111 2.83 -3.84 19.11
CA ILE A 111 1.42 -4.25 19.19
C ILE A 111 1.32 -5.33 20.28
N GLY A 112 0.77 -4.97 21.43
CA GLY A 112 0.83 -5.81 22.64
C GLY A 112 2.27 -6.08 23.04
N ASP A 113 2.64 -7.34 23.19
CA ASP A 113 4.00 -7.76 23.54
C ASP A 113 4.91 -7.97 22.32
N ILE A 114 4.39 -7.81 21.12
CA ILE A 114 5.13 -7.97 19.86
C ILE A 114 5.78 -6.64 19.49
N THR A 115 7.12 -6.60 19.47
CA THR A 115 7.93 -5.40 19.21
C THR A 115 8.72 -5.50 17.92
N GLY A 116 9.27 -4.38 17.45
CA GLY A 116 10.18 -4.36 16.30
C GLY A 116 9.53 -4.59 14.95
N ILE A 117 8.22 -4.37 14.84
CA ILE A 117 7.49 -4.51 13.58
C ILE A 117 7.81 -3.33 12.68
N SER A 118 8.24 -3.60 11.45
CA SER A 118 8.51 -2.56 10.45
C SER A 118 7.70 -2.83 9.19
N LYS A 119 7.14 -1.76 8.60
CA LYS A 119 6.37 -1.82 7.36
C LYS A 119 6.65 -0.63 6.46
N LEU A 120 6.57 -0.85 5.16
CA LEU A 120 6.48 0.26 4.20
C LEU A 120 5.08 0.89 4.26
N GLY A 121 4.97 2.12 3.78
CA GLY A 121 3.75 2.90 3.90
C GLY A 121 2.49 2.18 3.44
N PHE A 122 2.58 1.43 2.33
CA PHE A 122 1.44 0.72 1.74
C PHE A 122 1.44 -0.79 1.98
N ASP A 123 2.31 -1.29 2.86
CA ASP A 123 2.25 -2.68 3.26
C ASP A 123 1.01 -2.93 4.12
N TYR A 124 0.42 -4.09 3.91
CA TYR A 124 -0.75 -4.55 4.65
C TYR A 124 -0.33 -5.09 6.00
N LEU A 125 -0.89 -4.56 7.07
CA LEU A 125 -0.64 -4.99 8.44
C LEU A 125 -1.87 -5.71 8.99
N TRP A 126 -1.67 -6.94 9.41
CA TRP A 126 -2.71 -7.79 9.97
C TRP A 126 -2.29 -8.32 11.33
N VAL A 127 -3.21 -8.26 12.30
CA VAL A 127 -2.98 -8.74 13.66
C VAL A 127 -3.98 -9.85 13.97
N ALA A 128 -3.46 -11.04 14.30
CA ALA A 128 -4.26 -12.13 14.84
C ALA A 128 -4.29 -12.05 16.36
N TYR A 129 -5.46 -12.18 16.94
CA TYR A 129 -5.72 -12.16 18.38
C TYR A 129 -6.14 -13.53 18.87
N GLU A 130 -5.70 -13.89 20.05
CA GLU A 130 -6.21 -15.02 20.82
C GLU A 130 -6.89 -14.55 22.10
N ALA A 131 -7.84 -15.32 22.57
CA ALA A 131 -8.44 -15.10 23.87
C ALA A 131 -7.45 -15.50 24.96
N ASP A 132 -7.19 -14.60 25.89
CA ASP A 132 -6.41 -14.86 27.08
C ASP A 132 -7.30 -14.67 28.30
N GLU A 133 -7.29 -15.63 29.23
CA GLU A 133 -8.08 -15.55 30.45
C GLU A 133 -7.27 -14.81 31.52
N ASP A 134 -7.79 -13.68 31.96
CA ASP A 134 -7.28 -13.00 33.15
C ASP A 134 -7.92 -13.65 34.39
N ASP A 135 -7.16 -14.56 35.02
CA ASP A 135 -7.63 -15.32 36.18
C ASP A 135 -8.00 -14.43 37.38
N ASP A 136 -7.38 -13.28 37.51
CA ASP A 136 -7.64 -12.34 38.60
C ASP A 136 -8.92 -11.52 38.34
N ALA A 137 -9.14 -11.08 37.11
CA ALA A 137 -10.30 -10.28 36.72
C ALA A 137 -11.50 -11.12 36.26
N LYS A 138 -11.34 -12.42 36.01
CA LYS A 138 -12.34 -13.32 35.44
C LYS A 138 -12.97 -12.83 34.14
N ILE A 139 -12.15 -12.18 33.30
CA ILE A 139 -12.53 -11.67 31.99
C ILE A 139 -11.62 -12.24 30.92
N VAL A 140 -12.18 -12.43 29.74
CA VAL A 140 -11.43 -12.81 28.54
C VAL A 140 -10.98 -11.55 27.83
N LYS A 141 -9.68 -11.39 27.63
CA LYS A 141 -9.08 -10.28 26.89
C LYS A 141 -8.49 -10.78 25.58
N PRO A 142 -8.74 -10.10 24.45
CA PRO A 142 -8.04 -10.43 23.22
C PRO A 142 -6.58 -9.98 23.33
N GLN A 143 -5.64 -10.91 23.17
CA GLN A 143 -4.20 -10.65 23.16
C GLN A 143 -3.66 -10.81 21.74
N PRO A 144 -2.82 -9.87 21.22
CA PRO A 144 -2.14 -10.03 19.96
C PRO A 144 -1.16 -11.22 20.04
N ARG A 145 -1.33 -12.20 19.15
CA ARG A 145 -0.45 -13.38 19.08
C ARG A 145 0.46 -13.37 17.87
N GLN A 146 -0.01 -12.80 16.77
CA GLN A 146 0.74 -12.79 15.53
C GLN A 146 0.49 -11.49 14.78
N VAL A 147 1.56 -10.90 14.27
CA VAL A 147 1.52 -9.71 13.42
C VAL A 147 2.16 -10.05 12.09
N ASN A 148 1.49 -9.71 11.02
CA ASN A 148 1.93 -9.99 9.66
C ASN A 148 1.97 -8.75 8.82
N VAL A 149 3.05 -8.60 8.05
CA VAL A 149 3.27 -7.50 7.12
C VAL A 149 3.42 -8.08 5.72
N GLU A 150 2.49 -7.74 4.84
CA GLU A 150 2.47 -8.22 3.45
C GLU A 150 2.54 -7.07 2.47
N ARG A 151 3.39 -7.23 1.45
CA ARG A 151 3.49 -6.28 0.37
C ARG A 151 2.38 -6.51 -0.64
N VAL A 152 1.39 -5.63 -0.67
CA VAL A 152 0.24 -5.68 -1.58
C VAL A 152 0.56 -5.05 -2.93
N TYR A 153 1.27 -3.92 -2.93
CA TYR A 153 1.61 -3.19 -4.14
C TYR A 153 3.03 -3.52 -4.62
N ARG A 154 3.19 -3.72 -5.91
CA ARG A 154 4.51 -3.84 -6.54
C ARG A 154 5.15 -2.45 -6.65
N SER A 155 6.47 -2.40 -6.53
CA SER A 155 7.21 -1.18 -6.78
C SER A 155 7.50 -0.95 -8.27
N ALA A 156 7.69 0.32 -8.64
CA ALA A 156 8.12 0.72 -9.97
C ALA A 156 9.09 1.92 -9.86
N ASP A 157 9.92 2.08 -10.87
CA ASP A 157 10.69 3.30 -11.06
C ASP A 157 9.76 4.43 -11.52
N PHE A 158 9.72 5.54 -10.79
CA PHE A 158 8.91 6.73 -11.12
C PHE A 158 9.65 7.77 -11.95
N SER A 159 10.92 7.52 -12.32
CA SER A 159 11.69 8.44 -13.19
C SER A 159 10.98 8.73 -14.53
N PRO A 160 10.23 7.78 -15.17
CA PRO A 160 9.51 8.09 -16.41
C PRO A 160 8.38 9.10 -16.26
N LEU A 161 7.89 9.37 -15.04
CA LEU A 161 6.92 10.46 -14.81
C LEU A 161 7.53 11.82 -15.19
N SER A 162 8.87 11.93 -15.16
CA SER A 162 9.61 13.13 -15.51
C SER A 162 9.09 14.37 -14.77
N ILE A 163 8.79 14.21 -13.49
CA ILE A 163 8.44 15.29 -12.57
C ILE A 163 9.76 15.79 -11.99
N ASN A 164 10.16 17.00 -12.37
CA ASN A 164 11.29 17.68 -11.75
C ASN A 164 10.76 18.41 -10.52
N ALA A 165 11.22 18.01 -9.36
CA ALA A 165 10.98 18.71 -8.11
C ALA A 165 12.10 19.68 -7.80
#